data_88ebbf134d80febe9c786235cbe7f638
#
_entry.id   88ebbf134d80febe9c786235cbe7f638
#
_cell.length_a   1.000
_cell.length_b   1.000
_cell.length_c   1.000
_cell.angle_alpha   90.00
_cell.angle_beta   90.00
_cell.angle_gamma   90.00
#
_symmetry.space_group_name_H-M   'P 1'
#
loop_
_entity.id
_entity.type
_entity.pdbx_description
1 polymer ?
#
loop_
_entity_poly.entity_id
_entity_poly.type
_entity_poly.pdbx_seq_one_letter_code
_entity_poly.pdbx_strand_id
1 'polypeptide(L)' 'MSDRQQFEIVCPNNHNQTVTFSQEDFEKVLKSGALVFHCNTCDTDWSPSGAEIAMFRKQFRKQTS' A
#
# COMPACT_ATOMS: atom_id res chain seq x y z
N MET A 1 -12.19 13.53 9.26
CA MET A 1 -11.78 12.28 9.87
C MET A 1 -11.01 11.44 8.94
N SER A 2 -9.90 10.95 9.40
CA SER A 2 -9.03 10.19 8.54
C SER A 2 -9.32 8.70 8.72
N ASP A 3 -9.70 8.05 7.64
CA ASP A 3 -9.89 6.61 7.63
C ASP A 3 -8.61 5.93 7.16
N ARG A 4 -7.50 6.34 7.76
CA ARG A 4 -6.21 5.76 7.41
C ARG A 4 -6.07 4.38 7.98
N GLN A 5 -5.53 3.49 7.17
CA GLN A 5 -5.33 2.12 7.54
C GLN A 5 -3.87 1.74 7.34
N GLN A 6 -3.36 0.94 8.26
CA GLN A 6 -1.99 0.45 8.18
C GLN A 6 -1.95 -0.86 7.41
N PHE A 7 -0.95 -0.96 6.53
CA PHE A 7 -0.72 -2.18 5.77
C PHE A 7 0.71 -2.63 5.97
N GLU A 8 0.90 -3.92 6.03
CA GLU A 8 2.23 -4.51 6.10
C GLU A 8 2.66 -4.89 4.70
N ILE A 9 3.83 -4.42 4.29
CA ILE A 9 4.38 -4.74 2.98
C ILE A 9 5.77 -5.33 3.16
N VAL A 10 6.20 -6.09 2.15
CA VAL A 10 7.51 -6.73 2.16
C VAL A 10 8.25 -6.33 0.89
N CYS A 11 9.45 -5.79 1.04
CA CYS A 11 10.25 -5.42 -0.13
C CYS A 11 10.85 -6.66 -0.78
N PRO A 12 11.36 -6.54 -2.01
CA PRO A 12 11.96 -7.70 -2.71
C PRO A 12 13.12 -8.37 -1.96
N ASN A 13 13.70 -7.68 -1.00
CA ASN A 13 14.77 -8.24 -0.17
C ASN A 13 14.27 -8.77 1.17
N ASN A 14 12.97 -9.03 1.28
CA ASN A 14 12.34 -9.60 2.48
C ASN A 14 12.39 -8.71 3.72
N HIS A 15 12.37 -7.41 3.53
CA HIS A 15 12.27 -6.49 4.66
C HIS A 15 10.80 -6.08 4.86
N ASN A 16 10.32 -6.28 6.07
CA ASN A 16 8.95 -5.89 6.41
C ASN A 16 8.89 -4.42 6.76
N GLN A 17 7.83 -3.76 6.31
CA GLN A 17 7.58 -2.40 6.76
C GLN A 17 6.10 -2.10 6.71
N THR A 18 5.70 -1.06 7.42
CA THR A 18 4.30 -0.66 7.52
C THR A 18 4.09 0.63 6.76
N VAL A 19 3.03 0.68 5.97
CA VAL A 19 2.62 1.91 5.27
C VAL A 19 1.21 2.25 5.70
N THR A 20 0.89 3.53 5.63
CA THR A 20 -0.43 4.01 6.02
C THR A 20 -1.06 4.79 4.88
N PHE A 21 -2.27 4.41 4.52
CA PHE A 21 -3.03 5.07 3.47
C PHE A 21 -4.47 5.24 3.90
N SER A 22 -5.11 6.31 3.43
CA SER A 22 -6.57 6.36 3.38
C SER A 22 -7.02 5.75 2.06
N GLN A 23 -8.28 5.32 1.99
CA GLN A 23 -8.81 4.75 0.76
C GLN A 23 -8.73 5.76 -0.38
N GLU A 24 -9.04 7.02 -0.07
CA GLU A 24 -9.01 8.10 -1.06
C GLU A 24 -7.60 8.29 -1.62
N ASP A 25 -6.61 8.35 -0.76
CA ASP A 25 -5.21 8.52 -1.19
C ASP A 25 -4.75 7.34 -2.02
N PHE A 26 -5.11 6.13 -1.60
CA PHE A 26 -4.74 4.94 -2.31
C PHE A 26 -5.27 4.92 -3.74
N GLU A 27 -6.57 5.22 -3.90
CA GLU A 27 -7.19 5.25 -5.22
C GLU A 27 -6.60 6.34 -6.10
N LYS A 28 -6.28 7.47 -5.50
CA LYS A 28 -5.69 8.59 -6.22
C LYS A 28 -4.34 8.21 -6.82
N VAL A 29 -3.49 7.58 -6.02
CA VAL A 29 -2.15 7.18 -6.47
C VAL A 29 -2.24 6.08 -7.51
N LEU A 30 -3.20 5.16 -7.34
CA LEU A 30 -3.42 4.10 -8.32
C LEU A 30 -3.81 4.67 -9.68
N LYS A 31 -4.71 5.64 -9.69
CA LYS A 31 -5.17 6.25 -10.93
C LYS A 31 -4.06 6.97 -11.66
N SER A 32 -3.14 7.58 -10.93
CA SER A 32 -2.03 8.30 -11.54
C SER A 32 -0.94 7.34 -12.02
N GLY A 33 -1.01 6.07 -11.63
CA GLY A 33 0.00 5.10 -11.98
C GLY A 33 1.32 5.29 -11.27
N ALA A 34 1.31 6.07 -10.18
CA ALA A 34 2.53 6.44 -9.47
C ALA A 34 2.67 5.72 -8.13
N LEU A 35 1.96 4.62 -7.93
CA LEU A 35 2.06 3.90 -6.67
C LEU A 35 3.35 3.12 -6.61
N VAL A 36 4.27 3.58 -5.78
CA VAL A 36 5.58 2.97 -5.60
C VAL A 36 5.86 2.91 -4.10
N PHE A 37 6.32 1.76 -3.63
CA PHE A 37 6.75 1.60 -2.26
C PHE A 37 8.26 1.74 -2.17
N HIS A 38 8.72 2.22 -1.05
CA HIS A 38 10.14 2.39 -0.80
C HIS A 38 10.52 1.71 0.49
N CYS A 39 11.58 0.90 0.46
CA CYS A 39 12.09 0.27 1.65
C CYS A 39 13.22 1.10 2.25
N ASN A 40 13.03 1.58 3.47
CA ASN A 40 14.04 2.40 4.15
C ASN A 40 15.27 1.61 4.58
N THR A 41 15.16 0.30 4.64
CA THR A 41 16.26 -0.55 5.09
C THR A 41 17.30 -0.77 4.00
N CYS A 42 16.85 -0.96 2.77
CA CYS A 42 17.75 -1.25 1.66
C CYS A 42 17.63 -0.26 0.50
N ASP A 43 16.86 0.80 0.66
CA ASP A 43 16.66 1.84 -0.35
C ASP A 43 16.17 1.28 -1.70
N THR A 44 15.27 0.32 -1.64
CA THR A 44 14.72 -0.29 -2.84
C THR A 44 13.33 0.24 -3.11
N ASP A 45 13.08 0.66 -4.34
CA ASP A 45 11.74 1.07 -4.78
C ASP A 45 11.12 -0.05 -5.58
N TRP A 46 9.82 -0.29 -5.38
CA TRP A 46 9.12 -1.28 -6.19
C TRP A 46 7.63 -0.92 -6.28
N SER A 47 7.02 -1.37 -7.34
CA SER A 47 5.58 -1.19 -7.53
C SER A 47 4.84 -2.43 -7.02
N PRO A 48 3.68 -2.27 -6.39
CA PRO A 48 2.91 -3.41 -5.91
C PRO A 48 2.37 -4.21 -7.09
N SER A 49 2.26 -5.52 -6.90
CA SER A 49 1.65 -6.38 -7.91
C SER A 49 0.13 -6.24 -7.87
N GLY A 50 -0.53 -6.76 -8.92
CA GLY A 50 -1.99 -6.77 -8.93
C GLY A 50 -2.59 -7.49 -7.75
N ALA A 51 -1.94 -8.55 -7.29
CA ALA A 51 -2.40 -9.29 -6.12
C ALA A 51 -2.33 -8.46 -4.85
N GLU A 52 -1.27 -7.69 -4.70
CA GLU A 52 -1.12 -6.81 -3.54
C GLU A 52 -2.16 -5.70 -3.57
N ILE A 53 -2.41 -5.13 -4.72
CA ILE A 53 -3.42 -4.08 -4.88
C ILE A 53 -4.79 -4.63 -4.52
N ALA A 54 -5.11 -5.83 -4.97
CA ALA A 54 -6.39 -6.45 -4.65
C ALA A 54 -6.52 -6.69 -3.14
N MET A 55 -5.44 -7.06 -2.49
CA MET A 55 -5.43 -7.26 -1.04
C MET A 55 -5.73 -5.97 -0.29
N PHE A 56 -5.10 -4.88 -0.71
CA PHE A 56 -5.33 -3.58 -0.09
C PHE A 56 -6.78 -3.13 -0.24
N ARG A 57 -7.34 -3.31 -1.42
CA ARG A 57 -8.74 -2.97 -1.67
C ARG A 57 -9.68 -3.79 -0.80
N LYS A 58 -9.36 -5.04 -0.60
CA LYS A 58 -10.15 -5.92 0.24
C LYS A 58 -10.15 -5.45 1.68
N GLN A 59 -9.00 -5.02 2.17
CA GLN A 59 -8.89 -4.52 3.54
C GLN A 59 -9.67 -3.24 3.74
N PHE A 60 -9.65 -2.35 2.77
CA PHE A 60 -10.44 -1.13 2.84
C PHE A 60 -11.93 -1.45 2.90
N ARG A 61 -12.37 -2.44 2.16
CA ARG A 61 -13.78 -2.85 2.17
C ARG A 61 -14.21 -3.37 3.53
N LYS A 62 -13.33 -4.10 4.19
CA LYS A 62 -13.66 -4.64 5.51
C LYS A 62 -13.90 -3.57 6.53
N GLN A 63 -13.22 -2.45 6.38
CA GLN A 63 -13.35 -1.36 7.33
C GLN A 63 -14.63 -0.56 7.16
N THR A 64 -15.19 -0.55 5.98
CA THR A 64 -16.37 0.25 5.69
C THR A 64 -17.69 -0.45 6.00
N SER A 65 -17.65 -1.67 6.39
CA SER A 65 -18.87 -2.41 6.72
C SER A 65 -19.41 -2.11 8.09
#